data_751add6da8fd785073bde3cf618e4eec
#
_entry.id   751add6da8fd785073bde3cf618e4eec
#
_cell.length_a   1.000
_cell.length_b   1.000
_cell.length_c   1.000
_cell.angle_alpha   90.00
_cell.angle_beta   90.00
_cell.angle_gamma   90.00
#
_symmetry.space_group_name_H-M   'P 1'
#
loop_
_entity.id
_entity.type
_entity.pdbx_description
1 polymer ?
#
loop_
_entity_poly.entity_id
_entity_poly.type
_entity_poly.pdbx_seq_one_letter_code
_entity_poly.pdbx_strand_id
1 'polypeptide(L)'
;MLEQVHDISLNLRPSILDDLGLEPALRWFTKRQAALVGLKASFLADALEQRLDPMIETECFRVAQGALTNVVRHARAKTLSVELRKEAGQLHLRVRDDGIGFDVRAVWEEAVRGATLGLLSMEERAALAGGGLEFISVSGKGTEVHVWFPLKWQTSLDKSKIA
;
A
#
# COMPACT_ATOMS: atom_id res chain seq x y z
N MET A 1 5.83 26.35 0.77
CA MET A 1 7.12 25.79 0.33
C MET A 1 7.54 24.55 1.11
N LEU A 2 7.43 24.51 2.43
CA LEU A 2 7.76 23.34 3.23
C LEU A 2 6.82 22.13 3.00
N GLU A 3 5.55 22.34 2.70
CA GLU A 3 4.59 21.29 2.39
C GLU A 3 4.86 20.60 1.04
N GLN A 4 5.29 21.33 0.03
CA GLN A 4 5.63 20.75 -1.28
C GLN A 4 6.90 19.90 -1.25
N VAL A 5 7.88 20.26 -0.45
CA VAL A 5 9.11 19.47 -0.25
C VAL A 5 8.81 18.19 0.54
N HIS A 6 7.86 18.24 1.47
CA HIS A 6 7.38 17.05 2.21
C HIS A 6 6.59 16.09 1.30
N ASP A 7 5.75 16.60 0.41
CA ASP A 7 5.00 15.80 -0.57
C ASP A 7 5.94 15.14 -1.60
N ILE A 8 6.98 15.81 -2.04
CA ILE A 8 8.00 15.25 -2.94
C ILE A 8 8.81 14.16 -2.22
N SER A 9 9.13 14.35 -0.94
CA SER A 9 9.81 13.34 -0.12
C SER A 9 8.95 12.08 0.13
N LEU A 10 7.62 12.21 0.16
CA LEU A 10 6.68 11.10 0.30
C LEU A 10 6.50 10.29 -1.00
N ASN A 11 6.77 10.90 -2.16
CA ASN A 11 6.78 10.22 -3.46
C ASN A 11 8.08 9.47 -3.74
N LEU A 12 9.14 9.74 -3.00
CA LEU A 12 10.38 8.98 -3.02
C LEU A 12 10.26 7.77 -2.08
N ARG A 13 10.99 6.71 -2.39
CA ARG A 13 11.11 5.54 -1.51
C ARG A 13 11.63 6.03 -0.14
N PRO A 14 10.85 5.92 0.95
CA PRO A 14 11.30 6.43 2.23
C PRO A 14 12.49 5.62 2.76
N SER A 15 13.42 6.29 3.39
CA SER A 15 14.60 5.66 4.00
C SER A 15 14.24 4.57 5.01
N ILE A 16 13.11 4.70 5.69
CA ILE A 16 12.62 3.69 6.63
C ILE A 16 12.34 2.33 5.97
N LEU A 17 11.92 2.33 4.70
CA LEU A 17 11.73 1.09 3.93
C LEU A 17 13.07 0.41 3.67
N ASP A 18 14.11 1.17 3.31
CA ASP A 18 15.43 0.64 3.08
C ASP A 18 16.11 0.13 4.35
N ASP A 19 15.97 0.87 5.44
CA ASP A 19 16.66 0.59 6.70
C ASP A 19 15.97 -0.51 7.51
N LEU A 20 14.65 -0.50 7.61
CA LEU A 20 13.88 -1.36 8.52
C LEU A 20 12.97 -2.38 7.82
N GLY A 21 12.73 -2.23 6.52
CA GLY A 21 11.86 -3.11 5.74
C GLY A 21 10.41 -2.70 5.70
N LEU A 22 9.60 -3.57 5.10
CA LEU A 22 8.22 -3.26 4.71
C LEU A 22 7.28 -3.04 5.90
N GLU A 23 7.29 -3.92 6.89
CA GLU A 23 6.34 -3.86 8.02
C GLU A 23 6.51 -2.57 8.84
N PRO A 24 7.71 -2.20 9.31
CA PRO A 24 7.91 -0.93 10.02
C PRO A 24 7.57 0.30 9.18
N ALA A 25 7.87 0.27 7.89
CA ALA A 25 7.56 1.36 6.97
C ALA A 25 6.05 1.55 6.79
N LEU A 26 5.30 0.47 6.61
CA LEU A 26 3.84 0.50 6.52
C LEU A 26 3.19 0.98 7.82
N ARG A 27 3.66 0.51 8.96
CA ARG A 27 3.18 0.92 10.28
C ARG A 27 3.37 2.41 10.50
N TRP A 28 4.55 2.91 10.22
CA TRP A 28 4.88 4.33 10.32
C TRP A 28 4.01 5.18 9.40
N PHE A 29 3.89 4.77 8.13
CA PHE A 29 3.14 5.52 7.12
C PHE A 29 1.63 5.55 7.45
N THR A 30 1.07 4.42 7.87
CA THR A 30 -0.34 4.31 8.30
C THR A 30 -0.64 5.29 9.43
N LYS A 31 0.20 5.27 10.47
CA LYS A 31 0.05 6.16 11.63
C LYS A 31 0.13 7.64 11.22
N ARG A 32 1.09 7.97 10.36
CA ARG A 32 1.29 9.34 9.86
C ARG A 32 0.08 9.83 9.06
N GLN A 33 -0.42 9.03 8.12
CA GLN A 33 -1.56 9.39 7.29
C GLN A 33 -2.85 9.54 8.12
N ALA A 34 -3.09 8.63 9.04
CA ALA A 34 -4.25 8.69 9.92
C ALA A 34 -4.25 9.97 10.78
N ALA A 35 -3.09 10.40 11.28
CA ALA A 35 -2.96 11.60 12.08
C ALA A 35 -3.31 12.89 11.32
N LEU A 36 -3.09 12.93 10.00
CA LEU A 36 -3.41 14.12 9.18
C LEU A 36 -4.88 14.50 9.20
N VAL A 37 -5.78 13.54 9.32
CA VAL A 37 -7.23 13.75 9.25
C VAL A 37 -7.97 13.21 10.48
N GLY A 38 -7.25 12.88 11.54
CA GLY A 38 -7.83 12.41 12.80
C GLY A 38 -8.51 11.05 12.71
N LEU A 39 -8.03 10.15 11.82
CA LEU A 39 -8.53 8.78 11.71
C LEU A 39 -8.10 7.91 12.88
N LYS A 40 -9.00 7.07 13.34
CA LYS A 40 -8.66 5.98 14.26
C LYS A 40 -8.14 4.80 13.45
N ALA A 41 -6.81 4.61 13.48
CA ALA A 41 -6.13 3.59 12.70
C ALA A 41 -5.74 2.38 13.53
N SER A 42 -5.85 1.19 12.92
CA SER A 42 -5.28 -0.06 13.41
C SER A 42 -4.30 -0.63 12.38
N PHE A 43 -3.22 -1.25 12.86
CA PHE A 43 -2.24 -1.92 12.02
C PHE A 43 -1.92 -3.30 12.60
N LEU A 44 -2.11 -4.33 11.80
CA LEU A 44 -1.79 -5.71 12.15
C LEU A 44 -0.87 -6.30 11.10
N ALA A 45 0.16 -7.01 11.51
CA ALA A 45 1.08 -7.65 10.59
C ALA A 45 1.56 -9.00 11.14
N ASP A 46 1.70 -9.96 10.24
CA ASP A 46 2.46 -11.16 10.51
C ASP A 46 3.95 -10.83 10.52
N ALA A 47 4.71 -11.53 11.33
CA ALA A 47 6.16 -11.37 11.37
C ALA A 47 6.78 -11.76 10.03
N LEU A 48 7.66 -10.90 9.51
CA LEU A 48 8.51 -11.19 8.37
C LEU A 48 9.89 -11.59 8.90
N GLU A 49 10.23 -12.86 8.75
CA GLU A 49 11.47 -13.44 9.31
C GLU A 49 12.73 -12.91 8.62
N GLN A 50 12.58 -12.45 7.39
CA GLN A 50 13.65 -11.93 6.54
C GLN A 50 13.15 -10.75 5.70
N ARG A 51 14.08 -10.06 5.07
CA ARG A 51 13.74 -9.05 4.06
C ARG A 51 13.12 -9.72 2.84
N LEU A 52 12.10 -9.12 2.33
CA LEU A 52 11.47 -9.55 1.07
C LEU A 52 12.32 -9.10 -0.14
N ASP A 53 12.01 -9.67 -1.29
CA ASP A 53 12.53 -9.16 -2.56
C ASP A 53 12.29 -7.64 -2.64
N PRO A 54 13.32 -6.84 -3.01
CA PRO A 54 13.23 -5.37 -3.01
C PRO A 54 12.11 -4.81 -3.88
N MET A 55 11.77 -5.49 -4.97
CA MET A 55 10.66 -5.08 -5.84
C MET A 55 9.33 -5.25 -5.12
N ILE A 56 9.13 -6.38 -4.44
CA ILE A 56 7.90 -6.65 -3.67
C ILE A 56 7.75 -5.63 -2.55
N GLU A 57 8.80 -5.34 -1.79
CA GLU A 57 8.76 -4.31 -0.74
C GLU A 57 8.39 -2.94 -1.32
N THR A 58 9.01 -2.56 -2.42
CA THR A 58 8.79 -1.27 -3.06
C THR A 58 7.37 -1.15 -3.60
N GLU A 59 6.90 -2.13 -4.38
CA GLU A 59 5.59 -2.03 -5.01
C GLU A 59 4.45 -2.20 -3.99
N CYS A 60 4.61 -3.07 -2.99
CA CYS A 60 3.66 -3.17 -1.89
C CYS A 60 3.53 -1.85 -1.12
N PHE A 61 4.66 -1.21 -0.81
CA PHE A 61 4.65 0.10 -0.14
C PHE A 61 4.00 1.18 -1.01
N ARG A 62 4.27 1.19 -2.32
CA ARG A 62 3.67 2.14 -3.27
C ARG A 62 2.15 1.97 -3.39
N VAL A 63 1.67 0.74 -3.42
CA VAL A 63 0.22 0.47 -3.39
C VAL A 63 -0.40 0.97 -2.09
N ALA A 64 0.24 0.71 -0.95
CA ALA A 64 -0.20 1.24 0.34
C ALA A 64 -0.26 2.77 0.36
N GLN A 65 0.74 3.44 -0.20
CA GLN A 65 0.74 4.91 -0.32
C GLN A 65 -0.47 5.41 -1.12
N GLY A 66 -0.76 4.78 -2.25
CA GLY A 66 -1.92 5.13 -3.08
C GLY A 66 -3.24 4.92 -2.34
N ALA A 67 -3.40 3.76 -1.71
CA ALA A 67 -4.61 3.41 -0.96
C ALA A 67 -4.84 4.35 0.22
N LEU A 68 -3.82 4.61 1.03
CA LEU A 68 -3.90 5.51 2.19
C LEU A 68 -4.13 6.97 1.79
N THR A 69 -3.53 7.41 0.69
CA THR A 69 -3.78 8.74 0.13
C THR A 69 -5.25 8.89 -0.29
N ASN A 70 -5.83 7.86 -0.90
CA ASN A 70 -7.24 7.85 -1.26
C ASN A 70 -8.14 7.94 -0.02
N VAL A 71 -7.81 7.23 1.06
CA VAL A 71 -8.56 7.32 2.32
C VAL A 71 -8.53 8.75 2.86
N VAL A 72 -7.34 9.34 2.95
CA VAL A 72 -7.17 10.70 3.48
C VAL A 72 -7.89 11.76 2.64
N ARG A 73 -7.83 11.65 1.32
CA ARG A 73 -8.37 12.67 0.41
C ARG A 73 -9.86 12.51 0.10
N HIS A 74 -10.38 11.28 0.07
CA HIS A 74 -11.69 11.01 -0.53
C HIS A 74 -12.67 10.26 0.36
N ALA A 75 -12.21 9.45 1.30
CA ALA A 75 -13.07 8.51 1.99
C ALA A 75 -14.01 9.14 3.02
N ARG A 76 -13.64 10.24 3.65
CA ARG A 76 -14.38 10.80 4.81
C ARG A 76 -14.63 9.75 5.89
N ALA A 77 -13.67 8.86 6.09
CA ALA A 77 -13.74 7.76 7.03
C ALA A 77 -13.52 8.23 8.46
N LYS A 78 -13.95 7.40 9.40
CA LYS A 78 -13.65 7.54 10.85
C LYS A 78 -12.59 6.55 11.28
N THR A 79 -12.58 5.37 10.67
CA THR A 79 -11.66 4.29 10.99
C THR A 79 -10.91 3.81 9.76
N LEU A 80 -9.68 3.36 10.00
CA LEU A 80 -8.77 2.79 9.02
C LEU A 80 -8.14 1.53 9.60
N SER A 81 -8.13 0.46 8.84
CA SER A 81 -7.46 -0.80 9.18
C SER A 81 -6.47 -1.16 8.08
N VAL A 82 -5.24 -1.47 8.47
CA VAL A 82 -4.20 -1.98 7.57
C VAL A 82 -3.72 -3.32 8.10
N GLU A 83 -3.75 -4.33 7.26
CA GLU A 83 -3.32 -5.68 7.59
C GLU A 83 -2.30 -6.20 6.57
N LEU A 84 -1.19 -6.76 7.08
CA LEU A 84 -0.17 -7.44 6.31
C LEU A 84 -0.11 -8.90 6.74
N ARG A 85 -0.48 -9.83 5.86
CA ARG A 85 -0.58 -11.25 6.17
C ARG A 85 0.24 -12.11 5.21
N LYS A 86 0.76 -13.21 5.73
CA LYS A 86 1.35 -14.29 4.93
C LYS A 86 0.32 -15.41 4.82
N GLU A 87 -0.09 -15.75 3.63
CA GLU A 87 -1.12 -16.75 3.40
C GLU A 87 -0.87 -17.50 2.10
N ALA A 88 -0.85 -18.82 2.15
CA ALA A 88 -0.72 -19.68 0.98
C ALA A 88 0.46 -19.35 0.04
N GLY A 89 1.62 -18.98 0.60
CA GLY A 89 2.81 -18.60 -0.19
C GLY A 89 2.74 -17.20 -0.81
N GLN A 90 1.80 -16.40 -0.38
CA GLN A 90 1.63 -15.01 -0.81
C GLN A 90 1.70 -14.04 0.36
N LEU A 91 2.12 -12.83 0.06
CA LEU A 91 2.00 -11.68 0.94
C LEU A 91 0.73 -10.92 0.58
N HIS A 92 -0.15 -10.71 1.53
CA HIS A 92 -1.39 -9.97 1.36
C HIS A 92 -1.35 -8.67 2.14
N LEU A 93 -1.66 -7.57 1.49
CA LEU A 93 -1.92 -6.28 2.13
C LEU A 93 -3.38 -5.92 1.92
N ARG A 94 -4.09 -5.59 3.00
CA ARG A 94 -5.45 -5.06 2.98
C ARG A 94 -5.48 -3.71 3.66
N VAL A 95 -6.03 -2.74 2.96
CA VAL A 95 -6.28 -1.39 3.47
C VAL A 95 -7.78 -1.16 3.41
N ARG A 96 -8.42 -1.01 4.57
CA ARG A 96 -9.88 -0.86 4.68
C ARG A 96 -10.25 0.40 5.44
N ASP A 97 -11.20 1.13 4.92
CA ASP A 97 -11.85 2.26 5.57
C ASP A 97 -13.37 2.09 5.68
N ASP A 98 -13.97 2.82 6.59
CA ASP A 98 -15.42 2.88 6.80
C ASP A 98 -16.06 4.14 6.19
N GLY A 99 -15.45 4.69 5.16
CA GLY A 99 -15.85 5.95 4.55
C GLY A 99 -17.05 5.84 3.59
N ILE A 100 -17.14 6.80 2.70
CA ILE A 100 -18.26 6.92 1.76
C ILE A 100 -18.27 5.85 0.65
N GLY A 101 -17.15 5.18 0.42
CA GLY A 101 -17.03 4.22 -0.68
C GLY A 101 -17.25 4.84 -2.06
N PHE A 102 -17.27 4.01 -3.07
CA PHE A 102 -17.54 4.39 -4.45
C PHE A 102 -18.04 3.20 -5.28
N ASP A 103 -18.61 3.48 -6.44
CA ASP A 103 -18.92 2.47 -7.44
C ASP A 103 -17.62 2.13 -8.20
N VAL A 104 -17.09 0.93 -7.95
CA VAL A 104 -15.82 0.45 -8.53
C VAL A 104 -15.89 0.45 -10.06
N ARG A 105 -17.00 0.01 -10.62
CA ARG A 105 -17.17 -0.07 -12.08
C ARG A 105 -17.14 1.31 -12.73
N ALA A 106 -17.90 2.26 -12.17
CA ALA A 106 -17.93 3.62 -12.68
C ALA A 106 -16.56 4.30 -12.63
N VAL A 107 -15.84 4.11 -11.53
CA VAL A 107 -14.48 4.69 -11.38
C VAL A 107 -13.47 4.02 -12.33
N TRP A 108 -13.59 2.71 -12.59
CA TRP A 108 -12.77 2.05 -13.61
C TRP A 108 -13.02 2.57 -15.01
N GLU A 109 -14.27 2.78 -15.40
CA GLU A 109 -14.62 3.34 -16.70
C GLU A 109 -14.03 4.75 -16.87
N GLU A 110 -14.02 5.56 -15.82
CA GLU A 110 -13.36 6.88 -15.82
C GLU A 110 -11.84 6.77 -15.88
N ALA A 111 -11.25 5.82 -15.16
CA ALA A 111 -9.81 5.60 -15.16
C ALA A 111 -9.28 5.20 -16.55
N VAL A 112 -10.00 4.31 -17.24
CA VAL A 112 -9.68 3.91 -18.62
C VAL A 112 -9.74 5.10 -19.60
N ARG A 113 -10.58 6.09 -19.33
CA ARG A 113 -10.65 7.34 -20.10
C ARG A 113 -9.60 8.37 -19.70
N GLY A 114 -8.72 8.06 -18.73
CA GLY A 114 -7.65 8.95 -18.27
C GLY A 114 -8.07 9.97 -17.22
N ALA A 115 -9.28 9.89 -16.67
CA ALA A 115 -9.78 10.83 -15.67
C ALA A 115 -9.21 10.59 -14.26
N THR A 116 -8.86 9.33 -13.94
CA THR A 116 -8.26 8.94 -12.65
C THR A 116 -7.13 7.93 -12.86
N LEU A 117 -5.91 8.34 -12.57
CA LEU A 117 -4.72 7.48 -12.75
C LEU A 117 -4.39 6.62 -11.52
N GLY A 118 -4.92 6.95 -10.33
CA GLY A 118 -4.53 6.32 -9.08
C GLY A 118 -4.84 4.82 -9.00
N LEU A 119 -6.01 4.39 -9.44
CA LEU A 119 -6.42 2.97 -9.40
C LEU A 119 -5.61 2.14 -10.39
N LEU A 120 -5.44 2.63 -11.63
CA LEU A 120 -4.62 1.97 -12.65
C LEU A 120 -3.17 1.86 -12.22
N SER A 121 -2.62 2.90 -11.61
CA SER A 121 -1.25 2.88 -11.10
C SER A 121 -1.04 1.82 -10.02
N MET A 122 -1.99 1.62 -9.12
CA MET A 122 -1.91 0.58 -8.10
C MET A 122 -1.97 -0.82 -8.72
N GLU A 123 -2.83 -1.04 -9.71
CA GLU A 123 -2.92 -2.31 -10.41
C GLU A 123 -1.64 -2.64 -11.18
N GLU A 124 -1.09 -1.67 -11.92
CA GLU A 124 0.17 -1.82 -12.64
C GLU A 124 1.33 -2.16 -11.71
N ARG A 125 1.40 -1.52 -10.53
CA ARG A 125 2.43 -1.80 -9.53
C ARG A 125 2.33 -3.22 -8.98
N ALA A 126 1.13 -3.69 -8.69
CA ALA A 126 0.93 -5.06 -8.25
C ALA A 126 1.39 -6.06 -9.32
N ALA A 127 1.04 -5.82 -10.58
CA ALA A 127 1.43 -6.65 -11.71
C ALA A 127 2.95 -6.65 -11.95
N LEU A 128 3.63 -5.51 -11.78
CA LEU A 128 5.09 -5.42 -11.92
C LEU A 128 5.84 -6.36 -10.96
N ALA A 129 5.33 -6.55 -9.77
CA ALA A 129 5.91 -7.46 -8.77
C ALA A 129 5.32 -8.89 -8.82
N GLY A 130 4.60 -9.24 -9.89
CA GLY A 130 4.02 -10.57 -10.11
C GLY A 130 2.78 -10.86 -9.28
N GLY A 131 2.16 -9.84 -8.72
CA GLY A 131 0.95 -9.94 -7.90
C GLY A 131 -0.33 -9.53 -8.61
N GLY A 132 -1.34 -9.26 -7.81
CA GLY A 132 -2.63 -8.76 -8.27
C GLY A 132 -3.30 -7.86 -7.24
N LEU A 133 -4.36 -7.19 -7.65
CA LEU A 133 -5.05 -6.22 -6.82
C LEU A 133 -6.56 -6.29 -7.07
N GLU A 134 -7.33 -6.09 -6.02
CA GLU A 134 -8.78 -6.02 -6.04
C GLU A 134 -9.27 -4.83 -5.22
N PHE A 135 -10.25 -4.11 -5.75
CA PHE A 135 -10.99 -3.09 -5.03
C PHE A 135 -12.37 -3.60 -4.67
N ILE A 136 -12.71 -3.54 -3.39
CA ILE A 136 -14.03 -3.87 -2.87
C ILE A 136 -14.60 -2.59 -2.26
N SER A 137 -15.53 -1.98 -2.93
CA SER A 137 -16.17 -0.74 -2.48
C SER A 137 -17.64 -0.71 -2.84
N VAL A 138 -18.41 -0.19 -1.93
CA VAL A 138 -19.86 0.04 -2.11
C VAL A 138 -20.15 1.44 -1.56
N SER A 139 -20.89 2.22 -2.32
CA SER A 139 -21.31 3.55 -1.90
C SER A 139 -21.95 3.51 -0.51
N GLY A 140 -21.46 4.32 0.41
CA GLY A 140 -21.92 4.40 1.80
C GLY A 140 -21.35 3.33 2.75
N LYS A 141 -20.51 2.39 2.29
CA LYS A 141 -19.99 1.28 3.11
C LYS A 141 -18.48 1.21 3.21
N GLY A 142 -17.77 2.22 2.69
CA GLY A 142 -16.32 2.25 2.71
C GLY A 142 -15.66 1.50 1.56
N THR A 143 -14.34 1.36 1.67
CA THR A 143 -13.51 0.73 0.64
C THR A 143 -12.50 -0.22 1.26
N GLU A 144 -12.24 -1.33 0.59
CA GLU A 144 -11.10 -2.19 0.83
C GLU A 144 -10.25 -2.27 -0.44
N VAL A 145 -8.96 -2.01 -0.28
CA VAL A 145 -7.94 -2.32 -1.28
C VAL A 145 -7.22 -3.57 -0.82
N HIS A 146 -7.29 -4.63 -1.59
CA HIS A 146 -6.60 -5.88 -1.34
C HIS A 146 -5.59 -6.14 -2.45
N VAL A 147 -4.32 -6.18 -2.09
CA VAL A 147 -3.22 -6.51 -3.00
C VAL A 147 -2.47 -7.73 -2.47
N TRP A 148 -2.01 -8.57 -3.38
CA TRP A 148 -1.18 -9.73 -3.05
C TRP A 148 0.02 -9.84 -3.97
N PHE A 149 1.09 -10.44 -3.44
CA PHE A 149 2.34 -10.65 -4.13
C PHE A 149 2.83 -12.08 -3.85
N PRO A 150 3.59 -12.71 -4.75
CA PRO A 150 4.29 -13.94 -4.41
C PRO A 150 5.25 -13.68 -3.25
N LEU A 151 5.26 -14.55 -2.25
CA LEU A 151 6.16 -14.42 -1.10
C LEU A 151 7.57 -14.84 -1.53
N LYS A 152 8.41 -13.86 -1.78
CA LYS A 152 9.82 -14.02 -2.15
C LYS A 152 10.71 -13.30 -1.16
N TRP A 153 11.69 -14.02 -0.65
CA TRP A 153 12.69 -13.45 0.24
C TRP A 153 13.87 -12.88 -0.53
N GLN A 154 14.51 -11.88 0.03
CA GLN A 154 15.75 -11.35 -0.52
C GLN A 154 16.80 -12.46 -0.52
N THR A 155 17.37 -12.74 -1.68
CA THR A 155 18.47 -13.68 -1.79
C THR A 155 19.70 -13.05 -1.16
N SER A 156 20.27 -13.70 -0.14
CA SER A 156 21.58 -13.34 0.37
C SER A 156 22.59 -13.58 -0.75
N LEU A 157 23.16 -12.51 -1.31
CA LEU A 157 24.33 -12.64 -2.14
C LEU A 157 25.42 -13.22 -1.24
N ASP A 158 25.73 -14.47 -1.44
CA ASP A 158 26.84 -15.14 -0.76
C ASP A 158 28.13 -14.40 -1.11
N LYS A 159 28.58 -13.55 -0.19
CA LYS A 159 29.82 -12.79 -0.32
C LYS A 159 31.06 -13.69 -0.37
N SER A 160 30.91 -15.01 -0.25
CA SER A 160 31.98 -15.98 -0.28
C SER A 160 32.48 -16.31 -1.69
N LYS A 161 31.81 -15.84 -2.75
CA LYS A 161 32.19 -16.09 -4.15
C LYS A 161 32.91 -14.93 -4.84
N ILE A 162 33.22 -13.85 -4.11
CA ILE A 162 34.01 -12.74 -4.61
C ILE A 162 35.34 -12.75 -3.82
N ALA A 163 36.09 -13.73 -4.07
CA ALA A 163 37.52 -13.79 -3.67
C ALA A 163 38.31 -14.34 -4.85
#